data_91adcdc9430ec69b7504eb2561cce735
#
_entry.id   91adcdc9430ec69b7504eb2561cce735
#
_cell.length_a   1.000
_cell.length_b   1.000
_cell.length_c   1.000
_cell.angle_alpha   90.00
_cell.angle_beta   90.00
_cell.angle_gamma   90.00
#
_symmetry.space_group_name_H-M   'P 1'
#
loop_
_entity.id
_entity.type
_entity.pdbx_description
1 polymer ?
#
loop_
_entity_poly.entity_id
_entity_poly.type
_entity_poly.pdbx_seq_one_letter_code
_entity_poly.pdbx_strand_id
1 'polypeptide(L)'
;MDYASPAIQLLAFLVSLFIAVALIVASVLFLRDKGPGPWIMLTGSSFGLIAMIPLGISQYVNYHASKGYEAPEVSGAMYYTLWNWLPGAAGLVFATGLLLTAVQRRVLAGRIAELEAILATRESIEKR
;
A
#
# COMPACT_ATOMS: atom_id res chain seq x y z
N MET A 1 -27.79 17.36 -1.64
CA MET A 1 -26.56 16.54 -1.64
C MET A 1 -26.84 15.31 -2.48
N ASP A 2 -26.21 15.22 -3.61
CA ASP A 2 -26.36 14.06 -4.46
C ASP A 2 -25.59 12.90 -3.84
N TYR A 3 -26.33 12.01 -3.21
CA TYR A 3 -25.76 10.75 -2.79
C TYR A 3 -25.30 10.02 -4.05
N ALA A 4 -24.02 9.77 -4.18
CA ALA A 4 -23.48 8.96 -5.26
C ALA A 4 -24.31 7.67 -5.36
N SER A 5 -24.74 7.31 -6.57
CA SER A 5 -25.55 6.11 -6.78
C SER A 5 -24.80 4.89 -6.19
N PRO A 6 -25.52 3.88 -5.68
CA PRO A 6 -24.90 2.65 -5.15
C PRO A 6 -23.92 2.01 -6.13
N ALA A 7 -24.18 2.17 -7.44
CA ALA A 7 -23.29 1.69 -8.49
C ALA A 7 -21.92 2.41 -8.49
N ILE A 8 -21.91 3.73 -8.28
CA ILE A 8 -20.67 4.52 -8.22
C ILE A 8 -19.86 4.14 -6.98
N GLN A 9 -20.53 3.93 -5.85
CA GLN A 9 -19.87 3.50 -4.61
C GLN A 9 -19.25 2.11 -4.77
N LEU A 10 -19.95 1.18 -5.40
CA LEU A 10 -19.45 -0.15 -5.70
C LEU A 10 -18.24 -0.09 -6.63
N LEU A 11 -18.32 0.73 -7.67
CA LEU A 11 -17.20 0.93 -8.60
C LEU A 11 -15.98 1.50 -7.89
N ALA A 12 -16.15 2.52 -7.05
CA ALA A 12 -15.07 3.10 -6.26
C ALA A 12 -14.44 2.07 -5.31
N PHE A 13 -15.24 1.22 -4.68
CA PHE A 13 -14.76 0.13 -3.84
C PHE A 13 -13.94 -0.89 -4.65
N LEU A 14 -14.40 -1.31 -5.81
CA LEU A 14 -13.69 -2.25 -6.68
C LEU A 14 -12.36 -1.67 -7.17
N VAL A 15 -12.32 -0.39 -7.53
CA VAL A 15 -11.07 0.30 -7.90
C VAL A 15 -10.10 0.34 -6.72
N SER A 16 -10.58 0.66 -5.53
CA SER A 16 -9.75 0.69 -4.31
C SER A 16 -9.22 -0.71 -3.96
N LEU A 17 -10.02 -1.74 -4.12
CA LEU A 17 -9.61 -3.12 -3.91
C LEU A 17 -8.52 -3.53 -4.92
N PHE A 18 -8.67 -3.16 -6.18
CA PHE A 18 -7.67 -3.41 -7.21
C PHE A 18 -6.34 -2.73 -6.89
N ILE A 19 -6.38 -1.47 -6.45
CA ILE A 19 -5.19 -0.72 -6.01
C ILE A 19 -4.53 -1.42 -4.82
N ALA A 20 -5.30 -1.86 -3.82
CA ALA A 20 -4.76 -2.55 -2.65
C ALA A 20 -4.04 -3.85 -3.03
N VAL A 21 -4.63 -4.65 -3.92
CA VAL A 21 -4.01 -5.88 -4.44
C VAL A 21 -2.73 -5.56 -5.22
N ALA A 22 -2.76 -4.53 -6.07
CA ALA A 22 -1.59 -4.08 -6.83
C ALA A 22 -0.45 -3.64 -5.90
N LEU A 23 -0.74 -2.95 -4.80
CA LEU A 23 0.24 -2.55 -3.81
C LEU A 23 0.87 -3.75 -3.08
N ILE A 24 0.09 -4.78 -2.78
CA ILE A 24 0.61 -6.03 -2.20
C ILE A 24 1.55 -6.74 -3.18
N VAL A 25 1.15 -6.87 -4.42
CA VAL A 25 1.99 -7.47 -5.47
C VAL A 25 3.30 -6.70 -5.63
N ALA A 26 3.24 -5.38 -5.68
CA ALA A 26 4.42 -4.53 -5.73
C ALA A 26 5.33 -4.75 -4.51
N SER A 27 4.76 -4.82 -3.30
CA SER A 27 5.51 -5.07 -2.07
C SER A 27 6.22 -6.42 -2.09
N VAL A 28 5.56 -7.46 -2.56
CA VAL A 28 6.15 -8.81 -2.72
C VAL A 28 7.31 -8.80 -3.71
N LEU A 29 7.18 -8.08 -4.82
CA LEU A 29 8.26 -7.93 -5.80
C LEU A 29 9.47 -7.20 -5.19
N PHE A 30 9.24 -6.21 -4.34
CA PHE A 30 10.30 -5.50 -3.64
C PHE A 30 10.95 -6.30 -2.51
N LEU A 31 10.34 -7.41 -2.05
CA LEU A 31 10.94 -8.29 -1.03
C LEU A 31 12.26 -8.93 -1.48
N ARG A 32 12.58 -8.92 -2.76
CA ARG A 32 13.90 -9.31 -3.26
C ARG A 32 15.02 -8.41 -2.75
N ASP A 33 14.72 -7.16 -2.45
CA ASP A 33 15.68 -6.24 -1.87
C ASP A 33 15.84 -6.55 -0.38
N LYS A 34 17.09 -6.70 0.07
CA LYS A 34 17.39 -6.92 1.49
C LYS A 34 17.21 -5.60 2.25
N GLY A 35 16.47 -5.64 3.34
CA GLY A 35 16.31 -4.49 4.21
C GLY A 35 14.91 -4.39 4.82
N PRO A 36 14.69 -3.46 5.78
CA PRO A 36 13.40 -3.29 6.44
C PRO A 36 12.33 -2.61 5.57
N GLY A 37 12.72 -1.83 4.55
CA GLY A 37 11.80 -1.07 3.71
C GLY A 37 10.70 -1.92 3.06
N PRO A 38 11.02 -3.01 2.35
CA PRO A 38 10.04 -3.89 1.72
C PRO A 38 9.06 -4.53 2.72
N TRP A 39 9.54 -4.89 3.90
CA TRP A 39 8.70 -5.44 4.97
C TRP A 39 7.69 -4.42 5.50
N ILE A 40 8.10 -3.16 5.65
CA ILE A 40 7.21 -2.07 6.04
C ILE A 40 6.18 -1.81 4.94
N MET A 41 6.56 -1.84 3.67
CA MET A 41 5.63 -1.75 2.54
C MET A 41 4.59 -2.87 2.56
N LEU A 42 5.04 -4.10 2.77
CA LEU A 42 4.16 -5.26 2.85
C LEU A 42 3.19 -5.15 4.03
N THR A 43 3.67 -4.71 5.19
CA THR A 43 2.82 -4.48 6.37
C THR A 43 1.76 -3.43 6.09
N GLY A 44 2.12 -2.29 5.49
CA GLY A 44 1.19 -1.23 5.14
C GLY A 44 0.14 -1.66 4.13
N SER A 45 0.55 -2.36 3.07
CA SER A 45 -0.38 -2.85 2.05
C SER A 45 -1.30 -3.95 2.57
N SER A 46 -0.80 -4.85 3.40
CA SER A 46 -1.61 -5.90 4.06
C SER A 46 -2.62 -5.31 5.03
N PHE A 47 -2.20 -4.32 5.82
CA PHE A 47 -3.10 -3.60 6.72
C PHE A 47 -4.19 -2.86 5.94
N GLY A 48 -3.86 -2.23 4.82
CA GLY A 48 -4.81 -1.60 3.92
C GLY A 48 -5.85 -2.59 3.36
N LEU A 49 -5.41 -3.78 2.96
CA LEU A 49 -6.30 -4.83 2.48
C LEU A 49 -7.24 -5.34 3.59
N ILE A 50 -6.71 -5.60 4.77
CA ILE A 50 -7.50 -6.04 5.92
C ILE A 50 -8.53 -4.97 6.30
N ALA A 51 -8.17 -3.69 6.27
CA ALA A 51 -9.09 -2.58 6.51
C ALA A 51 -10.21 -2.47 5.45
N MET A 52 -9.98 -3.00 4.25
CA MET A 52 -11.00 -3.05 3.19
C MET A 52 -12.11 -4.07 3.48
N ILE A 53 -11.88 -5.09 4.28
CA ILE A 53 -12.88 -6.12 4.60
C ILE A 53 -14.10 -5.52 5.31
N PRO A 54 -13.96 -4.80 6.44
CA PRO A 54 -15.10 -4.14 7.09
C PRO A 54 -15.79 -3.13 6.18
N LEU A 55 -15.03 -2.41 5.36
CA LEU A 55 -15.58 -1.46 4.39
C LEU A 55 -16.43 -2.16 3.33
N GLY A 56 -15.96 -3.30 2.82
CA GLY A 56 -16.71 -4.12 1.86
C GLY A 56 -18.00 -4.65 2.44
N ILE A 57 -17.97 -5.15 3.67
CA ILE A 57 -19.16 -5.62 4.39
C ILE A 57 -20.14 -4.46 4.57
N SER A 58 -19.66 -3.30 4.97
CA SER A 58 -20.48 -2.10 5.16
C SER A 58 -21.14 -1.64 3.85
N GLN A 59 -20.41 -1.65 2.75
CA GLN A 59 -20.94 -1.33 1.42
C GLN A 59 -22.01 -2.33 0.96
N TYR A 60 -21.78 -3.60 1.19
CA TYR A 60 -22.72 -4.66 0.87
C TYR A 60 -24.03 -4.53 1.67
N VAL A 61 -23.90 -4.27 2.96
CA VAL A 61 -25.04 -4.05 3.87
C VAL A 61 -25.84 -2.81 3.43
N ASN A 62 -25.18 -1.71 3.12
CA ASN A 62 -25.85 -0.49 2.67
C ASN A 62 -26.56 -0.69 1.32
N TYR A 63 -25.96 -1.45 0.42
CA TYR A 63 -26.57 -1.77 -0.87
C TYR A 63 -27.85 -2.60 -0.70
N HIS A 64 -27.85 -3.58 0.19
CA HIS A 64 -29.05 -4.37 0.48
C HIS A 64 -30.11 -3.57 1.26
N ALA A 65 -29.69 -2.71 2.20
CA ALA A 65 -30.61 -1.82 2.90
C ALA A 65 -31.33 -0.88 1.95
N SER A 66 -30.68 -0.38 0.92
CA SER A 66 -31.30 0.46 -0.11
C SER A 66 -32.37 -0.27 -0.93
N LYS A 67 -32.36 -1.60 -0.93
CA LYS A 67 -33.37 -2.46 -1.58
C LYS A 67 -34.49 -2.92 -0.65
N GLY A 68 -34.56 -2.40 0.58
CA GLY A 68 -35.64 -2.69 1.53
C GLY A 68 -35.39 -3.90 2.44
N TYR A 69 -34.18 -4.45 2.46
CA TYR A 69 -33.81 -5.48 3.42
C TYR A 69 -33.37 -4.81 4.75
N GLU A 70 -33.84 -5.34 5.87
CA GLU A 70 -33.38 -4.90 7.18
C GLU A 70 -31.88 -5.19 7.33
N ALA A 71 -31.10 -4.13 7.42
CA ALA A 71 -29.65 -4.25 7.60
C ALA A 71 -29.31 -4.00 9.08
N PRO A 72 -28.31 -4.73 9.64
CA PRO A 72 -27.81 -4.40 10.98
C PRO A 72 -27.28 -2.97 11.00
N GLU A 73 -27.66 -2.20 12.02
CA GLU A 73 -27.16 -0.84 12.23
C GLU A 73 -25.66 -0.85 12.46
N VAL A 74 -24.89 -0.54 11.42
CA VAL A 74 -23.50 -0.15 11.60
C VAL A 74 -23.48 1.31 12.02
N SER A 75 -22.97 1.62 13.23
CA SER A 75 -22.97 3.00 13.70
C SER A 75 -22.24 3.90 12.69
N GLY A 76 -22.89 5.00 12.29
CA GLY A 76 -22.34 5.93 11.31
C GLY A 76 -20.98 6.49 11.70
N ALA A 77 -20.73 6.67 13.00
CA ALA A 77 -19.45 7.12 13.54
C ALA A 77 -18.32 6.10 13.28
N MET A 78 -18.58 4.81 13.46
CA MET A 78 -17.60 3.75 13.20
C MET A 78 -17.29 3.66 11.71
N TYR A 79 -18.29 3.75 10.86
CA TYR A 79 -18.13 3.78 9.42
C TYR A 79 -17.28 4.96 8.95
N TYR A 80 -17.54 6.15 9.48
CA TYR A 80 -16.82 7.37 9.14
C TYR A 80 -15.35 7.31 9.57
N THR A 81 -15.08 6.78 10.75
CA THR A 81 -13.72 6.59 11.26
C THR A 81 -12.95 5.59 10.41
N LEU A 82 -13.53 4.44 10.12
CA LEU A 82 -12.90 3.42 9.29
C LEU A 82 -12.62 3.91 7.87
N TRP A 83 -13.55 4.69 7.29
CA TRP A 83 -13.38 5.19 5.94
C TRP A 83 -12.30 6.27 5.83
N ASN A 84 -12.21 7.18 6.81
CA ASN A 84 -11.30 8.31 6.75
C ASN A 84 -9.89 8.03 7.27
N TRP A 85 -9.74 7.20 8.29
CA TRP A 85 -8.47 7.05 9.00
C TRP A 85 -7.65 5.83 8.62
N LEU A 86 -8.28 4.67 8.47
CA LEU A 86 -7.57 3.42 8.22
C LEU A 86 -6.84 3.39 6.87
N PRO A 87 -7.46 3.76 5.73
CA PRO A 87 -6.76 3.80 4.46
C PRO A 87 -5.61 4.82 4.45
N GLY A 88 -5.79 5.96 5.11
CA GLY A 88 -4.75 6.97 5.25
C GLY A 88 -3.55 6.48 6.05
N ALA A 89 -3.79 5.82 7.18
CA ALA A 89 -2.75 5.23 8.01
C ALA A 89 -1.98 4.12 7.27
N ALA A 90 -2.69 3.24 6.58
CA ALA A 90 -2.09 2.19 5.76
C ALA A 90 -1.24 2.78 4.63
N GLY A 91 -1.73 3.83 3.98
CA GLY A 91 -1.00 4.57 2.94
C GLY A 91 0.28 5.22 3.46
N LEU A 92 0.24 5.80 4.65
CA LEU A 92 1.43 6.39 5.30
C LEU A 92 2.48 5.32 5.61
N VAL A 93 2.09 4.18 6.15
CA VAL A 93 3.01 3.07 6.42
C VAL A 93 3.63 2.55 5.13
N PHE A 94 2.84 2.38 4.09
CA PHE A 94 3.32 1.97 2.78
C PHE A 94 4.31 3.00 2.19
N ALA A 95 3.98 4.28 2.23
CA ALA A 95 4.82 5.36 1.72
C ALA A 95 6.15 5.44 2.48
N THR A 96 6.15 5.24 3.81
CA THR A 96 7.35 5.16 4.62
C THR A 96 8.25 4.00 4.19
N GLY A 97 7.68 2.83 3.97
CA GLY A 97 8.40 1.67 3.46
C GLY A 97 9.00 1.90 2.07
N LEU A 98 8.24 2.54 1.18
CA LEU A 98 8.70 2.89 -0.15
C LEU A 98 9.87 3.88 -0.10
N LEU A 99 9.78 4.90 0.73
CA LEU A 99 10.84 5.89 0.93
C LEU A 99 12.13 5.24 1.46
N LEU A 100 12.01 4.38 2.47
CA LEU A 100 13.15 3.63 3.01
C LEU A 100 13.80 2.74 1.94
N THR A 101 13.02 2.05 1.13
CA THR A 101 13.52 1.23 0.03
C THR A 101 14.26 2.08 -1.00
N ALA A 102 13.73 3.24 -1.36
CA ALA A 102 14.37 4.17 -2.28
C ALA A 102 15.72 4.70 -1.75
N VAL A 103 15.76 5.07 -0.47
CA VAL A 103 17.00 5.51 0.19
C VAL A 103 18.04 4.39 0.23
N GLN A 104 17.64 3.19 0.58
CA GLN A 104 18.53 2.02 0.61
C GLN A 104 19.10 1.71 -0.78
N ARG A 105 18.30 1.78 -1.83
CA ARG A 105 18.77 1.60 -3.21
C ARG A 105 19.79 2.66 -3.60
N ARG A 106 19.59 3.91 -3.22
CA ARG A 106 20.56 4.99 -3.46
C ARG A 106 21.88 4.73 -2.74
N VAL A 107 21.84 4.32 -1.49
CA VAL A 107 23.05 4.00 -0.70
C VAL A 107 23.80 2.83 -1.34
N LEU A 108 23.09 1.78 -1.74
CA LEU A 108 23.70 0.62 -2.42
C LEU A 108 24.33 1.00 -3.76
N ALA A 109 23.65 1.82 -4.57
CA ALA A 109 24.19 2.31 -5.83
C ALA A 109 25.47 3.13 -5.62
N GLY A 110 25.52 3.98 -4.59
CA GLY A 110 26.72 4.73 -4.21
C GLY A 110 27.88 3.81 -3.82
N ARG A 111 27.62 2.77 -3.02
CA ARG A 111 28.64 1.79 -2.63
C ARG A 111 29.16 0.99 -3.82
N ILE A 112 28.30 0.58 -4.74
CA ILE A 112 28.71 -0.10 -5.97
C ILE A 112 29.62 0.79 -6.80
N ALA A 113 29.29 2.06 -6.97
CA ALA A 113 30.11 3.03 -7.70
C ALA A 113 31.49 3.23 -7.03
N GLU A 114 31.54 3.30 -5.71
CA GLU A 114 32.80 3.37 -4.96
C GLU A 114 33.67 2.12 -5.17
N LEU A 115 33.07 0.93 -5.08
CA LEU A 115 33.78 -0.33 -5.29
C LEU A 115 34.30 -0.45 -6.73
N GLU A 116 33.54 -0.04 -7.71
CA GLU A 116 33.96 -0.01 -9.11
C GLU A 116 35.15 0.95 -9.32
N ALA A 117 35.11 2.13 -8.69
CA ALA A 117 36.22 3.07 -8.73
C ALA A 117 37.49 2.50 -8.08
N ILE A 118 37.39 1.81 -6.95
CA ILE A 118 38.49 1.14 -6.27
C ILE A 118 39.07 0.04 -7.16
N LEU A 119 38.24 -0.79 -7.78
CA LEU A 119 38.67 -1.85 -8.68
C LEU A 119 39.39 -1.29 -9.92
N ALA A 120 38.85 -0.22 -10.54
CA ALA A 120 39.49 0.43 -11.67
C ALA A 120 40.87 1.01 -11.32
N THR A 121 41.02 1.60 -10.12
CA THR A 121 42.30 2.09 -9.61
C THR A 121 43.29 0.95 -9.40
N ARG A 122 42.83 -0.16 -8.84
CA ARG A 122 43.66 -1.35 -8.59
C ARG A 122 44.16 -1.97 -9.90
N GLU A 123 43.30 -2.13 -10.88
CA GLU A 123 43.67 -2.60 -12.22
C GLU A 123 44.71 -1.69 -12.89
N SER A 124 44.58 -0.38 -12.77
CA SER A 124 45.54 0.56 -13.34
C SER A 124 46.92 0.49 -12.64
N ILE A 125 46.96 0.17 -11.35
CA ILE A 125 48.22 -0.05 -10.60
C ILE A 125 48.87 -1.39 -11.03
N GLU A 126 48.10 -2.45 -11.20
CA GLU A 126 48.64 -3.77 -11.64
C GLU A 126 49.19 -3.74 -13.07
N LYS A 127 48.67 -2.89 -13.95
CA LYS A 127 49.18 -2.71 -15.32
C LYS A 127 50.45 -1.87 -15.45
N ARG A 128 50.89 -1.26 -14.36
CA ARG A 128 52.18 -0.56 -14.30
C ARG A 128 53.26 -1.51 -13.78
#